data_75a141bfae2d3cfe52fa0d5679c13528
#
_entry.id   75a141bfae2d3cfe52fa0d5679c13528
#
_cell.length_a   1.000
_cell.length_b   1.000
_cell.length_c   1.000
_cell.angle_alpha   90.00
_cell.angle_beta   90.00
_cell.angle_gamma   90.00
#
_symmetry.space_group_name_H-M   'P 1'
#
loop_
_entity.id
_entity.type
_entity.pdbx_description
1 polymer ?
#
loop_
_entity_poly.entity_id
_entity_poly.type
_entity_poly.pdbx_seq_one_letter_code
_entity_poly.pdbx_strand_id
1 'polypeptide(L)'
;MRPAIAQIWDWLAEVPDPEIPVISLTDLGIIRAVDWQDATLVVTVTPTYSPCPATAVINLDIENHLRSKGVDQIRLERRLSPAWTTDWISEAGREKLRAYGIAPPIEGTRADGQVIARIGALTGSNLVVACPRCQSNDTRRVSQFGSTPCKASWVCNACLE
;
A
#
# COMPACT_ATOMS: atom_id res chain seq x y z
N MET A 1 15.64 -27.86 -3.54
CA MET A 1 16.58 -26.82 -3.04
C MET A 1 15.76 -25.61 -2.66
N ARG A 2 15.95 -25.05 -1.47
CA ARG A 2 15.15 -23.88 -1.03
C ARG A 2 15.60 -22.63 -1.79
N PRO A 3 14.68 -21.83 -2.33
CA PRO A 3 15.00 -20.51 -2.87
C PRO A 3 15.61 -19.59 -1.82
N ALA A 4 16.52 -18.72 -2.25
CA ALA A 4 17.08 -17.69 -1.36
C ALA A 4 16.00 -16.68 -0.98
N ILE A 5 16.09 -16.10 0.22
CA ILE A 5 15.13 -15.09 0.69
C ILE A 5 15.07 -13.90 -0.27
N ALA A 6 16.19 -13.45 -0.83
CA ALA A 6 16.21 -12.40 -1.84
C ALA A 6 15.34 -12.75 -3.06
N GLN A 7 15.43 -13.98 -3.55
CA GLN A 7 14.61 -14.44 -4.67
C GLN A 7 13.11 -14.48 -4.32
N ILE A 8 12.76 -14.81 -3.07
CA ILE A 8 11.36 -14.74 -2.62
C ILE A 8 10.87 -13.28 -2.64
N TRP A 9 11.69 -12.33 -2.21
CA TRP A 9 11.34 -10.91 -2.29
C TRP A 9 11.13 -10.44 -3.74
N ASP A 10 11.96 -10.89 -4.68
CA ASP A 10 11.78 -10.57 -6.11
C ASP A 10 10.44 -11.12 -6.63
N TRP A 11 10.08 -12.35 -6.26
CA TRP A 11 8.78 -12.93 -6.63
C TRP A 11 7.60 -12.18 -5.98
N LEU A 12 7.71 -11.80 -4.71
CA LEU A 12 6.66 -11.03 -4.04
C LEU A 12 6.49 -9.63 -4.63
N ALA A 13 7.54 -9.06 -5.21
CA ALA A 13 7.46 -7.78 -5.93
C ALA A 13 6.67 -7.88 -7.25
N GLU A 14 6.45 -9.09 -7.77
CA GLU A 14 5.60 -9.34 -8.93
C GLU A 14 4.10 -9.38 -8.58
N VAL A 15 3.73 -9.48 -7.30
CA VAL A 15 2.32 -9.59 -6.86
C VAL A 15 1.73 -8.18 -6.75
N PRO A 16 0.76 -7.83 -7.63
CA PRO A 16 0.13 -6.52 -7.61
C PRO A 16 -0.89 -6.41 -6.47
N ASP A 17 -1.18 -5.18 -6.05
CA ASP A 17 -2.34 -4.91 -5.22
C ASP A 17 -3.63 -5.11 -6.03
N PRO A 18 -4.65 -5.82 -5.50
CA PRO A 18 -5.87 -6.11 -6.23
C PRO A 18 -6.72 -4.87 -6.52
N GLU A 19 -6.56 -3.79 -5.77
CA GLU A 19 -7.33 -2.55 -5.95
C GLU A 19 -6.56 -1.48 -6.72
N ILE A 20 -5.23 -1.52 -6.68
CA ILE A 20 -4.34 -0.59 -7.38
C ILE A 20 -3.28 -1.41 -8.14
N PRO A 21 -3.62 -1.97 -9.30
CA PRO A 21 -2.80 -3.01 -9.96
C PRO A 21 -1.44 -2.52 -10.48
N VAL A 22 -1.17 -1.23 -10.45
CA VAL A 22 0.12 -0.65 -10.85
C VAL A 22 1.18 -0.69 -9.76
N ILE A 23 0.79 -0.97 -8.51
CA ILE A 23 1.69 -1.05 -7.37
C ILE A 23 1.73 -2.48 -6.83
N SER A 24 2.91 -2.94 -6.44
CA SER A 24 3.06 -4.26 -5.83
C SER A 24 2.82 -4.21 -4.31
N LEU A 25 2.56 -5.37 -3.72
CA LEU A 25 2.41 -5.51 -2.27
C LEU A 25 3.70 -5.15 -1.51
N THR A 26 4.87 -5.35 -2.13
CA THR A 26 6.15 -4.94 -1.58
C THR A 26 6.34 -3.43 -1.66
N ASP A 27 5.94 -2.79 -2.76
CA ASP A 27 5.97 -1.34 -2.91
C ASP A 27 5.05 -0.63 -1.91
N LEU A 28 3.89 -1.22 -1.61
CA LEU A 28 2.99 -0.72 -0.58
C LEU A 28 3.52 -0.93 0.85
N GLY A 29 4.55 -1.75 1.03
CA GLY A 29 5.06 -2.10 2.34
C GLY A 29 4.13 -3.01 3.15
N ILE A 30 3.23 -3.73 2.49
CA ILE A 30 2.33 -4.71 3.13
C ILE A 30 3.11 -5.96 3.53
N ILE A 31 4.07 -6.41 2.71
CA ILE A 31 4.98 -7.51 3.06
C ILE A 31 6.06 -6.97 4.00
N ARG A 32 6.13 -7.51 5.21
CA ARG A 32 7.01 -6.99 6.28
C ARG A 32 8.22 -7.85 6.56
N ALA A 33 8.09 -9.15 6.44
CA ALA A 33 9.18 -10.09 6.66
C ALA A 33 8.93 -11.37 5.86
N VAL A 34 10.01 -12.00 5.49
CA VAL A 34 10.04 -13.31 4.83
C VAL A 34 11.13 -14.13 5.47
N ASP A 35 10.81 -15.30 5.96
CA ASP A 35 11.76 -16.19 6.61
C ASP A 35 11.42 -17.66 6.41
N TRP A 36 12.42 -18.53 6.46
CA TRP A 36 12.24 -19.97 6.46
C TRP A 36 12.22 -20.48 7.90
N GLN A 37 11.11 -21.07 8.30
CA GLN A 37 10.99 -21.83 9.54
C GLN A 37 10.91 -23.32 9.18
N ASP A 38 11.97 -24.05 9.40
CA ASP A 38 12.15 -25.41 8.93
C ASP A 38 11.87 -25.53 7.41
N ALA A 39 10.89 -26.30 6.99
CA ALA A 39 10.50 -26.46 5.58
C ALA A 39 9.44 -25.43 5.12
N THR A 40 8.90 -24.60 6.04
CA THR A 40 7.80 -23.70 5.77
C THR A 40 8.31 -22.27 5.53
N LEU A 41 7.91 -21.68 4.41
CA LEU A 41 8.13 -20.26 4.15
C LEU A 41 7.09 -19.44 4.92
N VAL A 42 7.55 -18.57 5.79
CA VAL A 42 6.69 -17.66 6.57
C VAL A 42 6.77 -16.28 5.96
N VAL A 43 5.63 -15.73 5.55
CA VAL A 43 5.52 -14.36 5.04
C VAL A 43 4.66 -13.55 6.00
N THR A 44 5.23 -12.50 6.56
CA THR A 44 4.53 -11.59 7.46
C THR A 44 3.88 -10.46 6.68
N VAL A 45 2.57 -10.28 6.86
CA VAL A 45 1.74 -9.32 6.15
C VAL A 45 1.10 -8.34 7.14
N THR A 46 1.20 -7.04 6.86
CA THR A 46 0.50 -5.99 7.62
C THR A 46 -0.44 -5.25 6.68
N PRO A 47 -1.77 -5.40 6.83
CA PRO A 47 -2.72 -4.70 5.98
C PRO A 47 -2.68 -3.17 6.22
N THR A 48 -3.03 -2.38 5.23
CA THR A 48 -3.04 -0.92 5.31
C THR A 48 -4.04 -0.38 6.34
N TYR A 49 -5.11 -1.12 6.59
CA TYR A 49 -6.07 -0.85 7.67
C TYR A 49 -6.76 -2.14 8.11
N SER A 50 -7.34 -2.12 9.27
CA SER A 50 -8.11 -3.26 9.81
C SER A 50 -9.58 -2.83 9.99
N PRO A 51 -10.56 -3.56 9.46
CA PRO A 51 -10.50 -4.78 8.65
C PRO A 51 -10.48 -4.49 7.13
N CYS A 52 -9.37 -4.72 6.44
CA CYS A 52 -9.30 -4.58 4.99
C CYS A 52 -10.00 -5.78 4.32
N PRO A 53 -11.06 -5.58 3.51
CA PRO A 53 -11.75 -6.68 2.83
C PRO A 53 -10.88 -7.36 1.77
N ALA A 54 -9.91 -6.66 1.20
CA ALA A 54 -8.97 -7.21 0.23
C ALA A 54 -7.94 -8.18 0.84
N THR A 55 -7.82 -8.26 2.18
CA THR A 55 -6.82 -9.11 2.85
C THR A 55 -6.91 -10.58 2.42
N ALA A 56 -8.11 -11.11 2.24
CA ALA A 56 -8.29 -12.49 1.81
C ALA A 56 -7.77 -12.71 0.37
N VAL A 57 -8.03 -11.78 -0.53
CA VAL A 57 -7.54 -11.82 -1.92
C VAL A 57 -6.03 -11.68 -1.94
N ILE A 58 -5.48 -10.71 -1.21
CA ILE A 58 -4.02 -10.50 -1.07
C ILE A 58 -3.32 -11.78 -0.60
N ASN A 59 -3.86 -12.43 0.43
CA ASN A 59 -3.29 -13.68 0.94
C ASN A 59 -3.31 -14.79 -0.11
N LEU A 60 -4.43 -14.94 -0.81
CA LEU A 60 -4.57 -15.93 -1.87
C LEU A 60 -3.61 -15.67 -3.04
N ASP A 61 -3.45 -14.41 -3.44
CA ASP A 61 -2.55 -14.03 -4.53
C ASP A 61 -1.09 -14.31 -4.17
N ILE A 62 -0.68 -13.98 -2.93
CA ILE A 62 0.66 -14.32 -2.42
C ILE A 62 0.89 -15.84 -2.47
N GLU A 63 -0.04 -16.63 -1.91
CA GLU A 63 0.10 -18.08 -1.90
C GLU A 63 0.16 -18.69 -3.30
N ASN A 64 -0.75 -18.30 -4.18
CA ASN A 64 -0.81 -18.81 -5.55
C ASN A 64 0.46 -18.45 -6.33
N HIS A 65 0.93 -17.21 -6.18
CA HIS A 65 2.14 -16.76 -6.86
C HIS A 65 3.37 -17.55 -6.40
N LEU A 66 3.58 -17.68 -5.09
CA LEU A 66 4.71 -18.43 -4.55
C LEU A 66 4.63 -19.92 -4.87
N ARG A 67 3.43 -20.53 -4.89
CA ARG A 67 3.25 -21.92 -5.32
C ARG A 67 3.59 -22.12 -6.79
N SER A 68 3.25 -21.17 -7.65
CA SER A 68 3.63 -21.21 -9.07
C SER A 68 5.15 -21.18 -9.28
N LYS A 69 5.90 -20.63 -8.31
CA LYS A 69 7.38 -20.61 -8.29
C LYS A 69 7.98 -21.85 -7.61
N GLY A 70 7.15 -22.83 -7.19
CA GLY A 70 7.60 -24.09 -6.59
C GLY A 70 7.77 -24.05 -5.07
N VAL A 71 7.14 -23.13 -4.37
CA VAL A 71 7.10 -23.10 -2.90
C VAL A 71 5.78 -23.72 -2.43
N ASP A 72 5.83 -24.94 -1.87
CA ASP A 72 4.63 -25.68 -1.49
C ASP A 72 4.17 -25.39 -0.05
N GLN A 73 5.12 -25.24 0.88
CA GLN A 73 4.85 -25.01 2.29
C GLN A 73 4.93 -23.51 2.61
N ILE A 74 3.77 -22.87 2.68
CA ILE A 74 3.67 -21.42 2.91
C ILE A 74 2.78 -21.19 4.13
N ARG A 75 3.19 -20.27 5.00
CA ARG A 75 2.40 -19.76 6.11
C ARG A 75 2.38 -18.24 6.07
N LEU A 76 1.19 -17.65 5.98
CA LEU A 76 1.01 -16.22 6.06
C LEU A 76 0.70 -15.83 7.50
N GLU A 77 1.49 -14.91 8.06
CA GLU A 77 1.31 -14.38 9.40
C GLU A 77 0.84 -12.92 9.31
N ARG A 78 -0.33 -12.64 9.86
CA ARG A 78 -0.85 -11.27 9.93
C ARG A 78 -0.29 -10.57 11.16
N ARG A 79 0.37 -9.44 10.96
CA ARG A 79 0.87 -8.57 12.01
C ARG A 79 0.15 -7.22 11.97
N LEU A 80 -0.43 -6.81 13.08
CA LEU A 80 -1.15 -5.54 13.20
C LEU A 80 -0.39 -4.50 14.04
N SER A 81 0.71 -4.89 14.66
CA SER A 81 1.56 -4.01 15.45
C SER A 81 3.04 -4.21 15.03
N PRO A 82 3.76 -3.14 14.68
CA PRO A 82 3.24 -1.78 14.47
C PRO A 82 2.20 -1.73 13.35
N ALA A 83 1.27 -0.77 13.44
CA ALA A 83 0.29 -0.54 12.39
C ALA A 83 0.98 -0.04 11.12
N TRP A 84 0.41 -0.37 9.96
CA TRP A 84 0.89 0.12 8.67
C TRP A 84 0.89 1.65 8.63
N THR A 85 1.91 2.23 8.01
CA THR A 85 2.01 3.67 7.76
C THR A 85 2.33 3.94 6.31
N THR A 86 1.98 5.14 5.83
CA THR A 86 2.29 5.59 4.46
C THR A 86 3.80 5.71 4.20
N ASP A 87 4.62 5.79 5.26
CA ASP A 87 6.08 5.85 5.16
C ASP A 87 6.69 4.52 4.70
N TRP A 88 5.92 3.44 4.74
CA TRP A 88 6.35 2.13 4.26
C TRP A 88 6.21 1.97 2.75
N ILE A 89 5.53 2.91 2.07
CA ILE A 89 5.44 2.91 0.61
C ILE A 89 6.82 3.26 0.04
N SER A 90 7.33 2.42 -0.85
CA SER A 90 8.60 2.65 -1.53
C SER A 90 8.55 3.90 -2.42
N GLU A 91 9.69 4.52 -2.69
CA GLU A 91 9.73 5.65 -3.65
C GLU A 91 9.27 5.20 -5.06
N ALA A 92 9.65 4.00 -5.48
CA ALA A 92 9.14 3.42 -6.73
C ALA A 92 7.62 3.26 -6.71
N GLY A 93 7.04 2.85 -5.59
CA GLY A 93 5.59 2.76 -5.40
C GLY A 93 4.92 4.12 -5.48
N ARG A 94 5.49 5.15 -4.85
CA ARG A 94 4.98 6.53 -4.94
C ARG A 94 4.97 7.04 -6.37
N GLU A 95 6.01 6.77 -7.14
CA GLU A 95 6.11 7.18 -8.54
C GLU A 95 5.09 6.44 -9.42
N LYS A 96 4.91 5.14 -9.21
CA LYS A 96 3.86 4.35 -9.89
C LYS A 96 2.46 4.91 -9.62
N LEU A 97 2.17 5.32 -8.37
CA LEU A 97 0.90 5.95 -8.01
C LEU A 97 0.70 7.26 -8.76
N ARG A 98 1.71 8.15 -8.78
CA ARG A 98 1.64 9.42 -9.52
C ARG A 98 1.39 9.20 -11.01
N ALA A 99 2.14 8.30 -11.62
CA ALA A 99 1.99 7.97 -13.05
C ALA A 99 0.58 7.44 -13.38
N TYR A 100 -0.02 6.70 -12.46
CA TYR A 100 -1.36 6.17 -12.59
C TYR A 100 -2.48 7.22 -12.37
N GLY A 101 -2.14 8.38 -11.80
CA GLY A 101 -3.08 9.45 -11.49
C GLY A 101 -3.59 9.42 -10.04
N ILE A 102 -2.92 8.70 -9.17
CA ILE A 102 -3.18 8.70 -7.73
C ILE A 102 -2.11 9.54 -7.04
N ALA A 103 -2.52 10.60 -6.35
CA ALA A 103 -1.60 11.37 -5.52
C ALA A 103 -1.12 10.50 -4.35
N PRO A 104 0.20 10.26 -4.22
CA PRO A 104 0.71 9.49 -3.09
C PRO A 104 0.38 10.19 -1.77
N PRO A 105 0.15 9.44 -0.69
CA PRO A 105 -0.09 10.04 0.61
C PRO A 105 1.15 10.79 1.09
N ILE A 106 0.92 11.83 1.89
CA ILE A 106 1.98 12.61 2.53
C ILE A 106 2.64 11.75 3.60
N GLU A 107 3.96 11.85 3.73
CA GLU A 107 4.72 11.14 4.76
C GLU A 107 4.23 11.47 6.17
N GLY A 108 4.38 10.52 7.09
CA GLY A 108 3.95 10.66 8.48
C GLY A 108 2.44 10.46 8.71
N THR A 109 1.70 9.99 7.69
CA THR A 109 0.27 9.74 7.83
C THR A 109 -0.03 8.26 8.07
N ARG A 110 -0.91 7.98 9.04
CA ARG A 110 -1.52 6.66 9.16
C ARG A 110 -2.61 6.49 8.11
N ALA A 111 -2.92 5.23 7.77
CA ALA A 111 -3.95 4.89 6.79
C ALA A 111 -5.35 5.48 7.12
N ASP A 112 -5.64 5.74 8.40
CA ASP A 112 -6.88 6.36 8.85
C ASP A 112 -6.93 7.89 8.69
N GLY A 113 -5.84 8.52 8.23
CA GLY A 113 -5.73 9.97 8.07
C GLY A 113 -5.73 10.78 9.39
N GLN A 114 -5.76 10.10 10.54
CA GLN A 114 -5.95 10.76 11.84
C GLN A 114 -4.80 11.70 12.23
N VAL A 115 -3.57 11.41 11.82
CA VAL A 115 -2.43 12.27 12.16
C VAL A 115 -2.52 13.60 11.44
N ILE A 116 -2.93 13.59 10.17
CA ILE A 116 -3.12 14.82 9.39
C ILE A 116 -4.30 15.63 9.90
N ALA A 117 -5.41 14.97 10.27
CA ALA A 117 -6.57 15.66 10.85
C ALA A 117 -6.19 16.37 12.16
N ARG A 118 -5.34 15.78 12.99
CA ARG A 118 -4.85 16.41 14.24
C ARG A 118 -3.88 17.55 13.96
N ILE A 119 -2.96 17.40 13.03
CA ILE A 119 -2.02 18.46 12.65
C ILE A 119 -2.79 19.61 11.99
N GLY A 120 -3.71 19.33 11.07
CA GLY A 120 -4.56 20.34 10.44
C GLY A 120 -5.47 21.07 11.44
N ALA A 121 -6.02 20.38 12.43
CA ALA A 121 -6.81 20.99 13.50
C ALA A 121 -5.96 21.86 14.43
N LEU A 122 -4.69 21.50 14.67
CA LEU A 122 -3.77 22.27 15.54
C LEU A 122 -3.14 23.45 14.80
N THR A 123 -2.91 23.34 13.49
CA THR A 123 -2.20 24.37 12.70
C THR A 123 -3.14 25.22 11.84
N GLY A 124 -4.43 24.89 11.77
CA GLY A 124 -5.39 25.55 10.88
C GLY A 124 -5.07 25.38 9.39
N SER A 125 -4.11 24.52 9.04
CA SER A 125 -3.71 24.30 7.66
C SER A 125 -4.58 23.24 6.99
N ASN A 126 -5.22 23.61 5.89
CA ASN A 126 -5.83 22.64 4.99
C ASN A 126 -4.75 21.77 4.36
N LEU A 127 -4.97 20.46 4.37
CA LEU A 127 -4.09 19.54 3.68
C LEU A 127 -4.05 19.89 2.19
N VAL A 128 -2.89 20.27 1.70
CA VAL A 128 -2.69 20.55 0.27
C VAL A 128 -2.17 19.28 -0.39
N VAL A 129 -2.92 18.77 -1.35
CA VAL A 129 -2.54 17.60 -2.16
C VAL A 129 -2.29 18.08 -3.58
N ALA A 130 -1.06 17.96 -4.07
CA ALA A 130 -0.74 18.33 -5.44
C ALA A 130 -1.43 17.38 -6.43
N CYS A 131 -1.98 17.95 -7.50
CA CYS A 131 -2.58 17.18 -8.58
C CYS A 131 -1.50 16.30 -9.25
N PRO A 132 -1.69 14.97 -9.38
CA PRO A 132 -0.71 14.10 -10.02
C PRO A 132 -0.57 14.36 -11.54
N ARG A 133 -1.54 15.03 -12.16
CA ARG A 133 -1.54 15.34 -13.61
C ARG A 133 -0.83 16.65 -13.93
N CYS A 134 -1.23 17.76 -13.30
CA CYS A 134 -0.71 19.10 -13.62
C CYS A 134 0.13 19.72 -12.50
N GLN A 135 0.28 19.04 -11.36
CA GLN A 135 1.03 19.45 -10.18
C GLN A 135 0.53 20.73 -9.51
N SER A 136 -0.64 21.21 -9.88
CA SER A 136 -1.29 22.34 -9.20
C SER A 136 -1.64 21.96 -7.77
N ASN A 137 -1.44 22.90 -6.85
CA ASN A 137 -1.89 22.81 -5.47
C ASN A 137 -3.33 23.28 -5.28
N ASP A 138 -3.98 23.77 -6.33
CA ASP A 138 -5.39 24.14 -6.31
C ASP A 138 -6.28 22.92 -6.46
N THR A 139 -6.35 22.17 -5.37
CA THR A 139 -7.11 20.93 -5.28
C THR A 139 -8.07 20.99 -4.08
N ARG A 140 -9.20 20.33 -4.19
CA ARG A 140 -10.16 20.18 -3.09
C ARG A 140 -10.58 18.72 -2.92
N ARG A 141 -10.76 18.31 -1.68
CA ARG A 141 -11.29 16.99 -1.37
C ARG A 141 -12.80 16.96 -1.62
N VAL A 142 -13.25 16.01 -2.43
CA VAL A 142 -14.66 15.75 -2.71
C VAL A 142 -15.24 14.78 -1.70
N SER A 143 -14.49 13.71 -1.39
CA SER A 143 -14.91 12.69 -0.43
C SER A 143 -13.68 12.12 0.32
N GLN A 144 -13.89 11.79 1.58
CA GLN A 144 -12.88 11.13 2.40
C GLN A 144 -12.60 9.71 1.92
N PHE A 145 -13.58 9.06 1.32
CA PHE A 145 -13.47 7.71 0.76
C PHE A 145 -13.78 7.75 -0.74
N GLY A 146 -12.94 7.09 -1.52
CA GLY A 146 -13.18 6.85 -2.94
C GLY A 146 -13.99 5.58 -3.17
N SER A 147 -13.69 4.88 -4.26
CA SER A 147 -14.27 3.54 -4.56
C SER A 147 -13.90 2.51 -3.50
N THR A 148 -12.81 2.73 -2.76
CA THR A 148 -12.34 1.90 -1.66
C THR A 148 -11.94 2.79 -0.48
N PRO A 149 -12.00 2.27 0.78
CA PRO A 149 -11.65 3.04 1.97
C PRO A 149 -10.20 3.52 2.05
N CYS A 150 -9.29 2.92 1.28
CA CYS A 150 -7.87 3.30 1.22
C CYS A 150 -7.59 4.50 0.30
N LYS A 151 -8.59 5.02 -0.41
CA LYS A 151 -8.48 6.16 -1.33
C LYS A 151 -9.47 7.25 -0.97
N ALA A 152 -9.05 8.51 -1.07
CA ALA A 152 -9.92 9.68 -1.02
C ALA A 152 -10.14 10.23 -2.43
N SER A 153 -11.29 10.87 -2.67
CA SER A 153 -11.59 11.53 -3.93
C SER A 153 -11.28 13.02 -3.84
N TRP A 154 -10.51 13.48 -4.81
CA TRP A 154 -10.11 14.88 -4.96
C TRP A 154 -10.45 15.38 -6.36
N VAL A 155 -10.59 16.68 -6.52
CA VAL A 155 -10.67 17.34 -7.81
C VAL A 155 -9.65 18.47 -7.87
N CYS A 156 -8.98 18.59 -9.01
CA CYS A 156 -8.09 19.70 -9.32
C CYS A 156 -8.91 20.82 -10.00
N ASN A 157 -8.88 22.03 -9.44
CA ASN A 157 -9.60 23.16 -10.04
C ASN A 157 -8.86 23.73 -11.27
N ALA A 158 -7.55 23.40 -11.43
CA ALA A 158 -6.76 23.91 -12.54
C ALA A 158 -6.95 23.08 -13.83
N CYS A 159 -6.93 21.74 -13.75
CA CYS A 159 -7.07 20.87 -14.92
C CYS A 159 -8.37 20.05 -14.95
N LEU A 160 -9.19 20.13 -13.92
CA LEU A 160 -10.50 19.47 -13.77
C LEU A 160 -10.43 17.93 -13.68
N GLU A 161 -9.24 17.38 -13.39
CA GLU A 161 -9.04 15.95 -13.12
C GLU A 161 -9.57 15.57 -11.73
#